data_42dad46886bab946148cd7628e62206d
#
_entry.id   42dad46886bab946148cd7628e62206d
#
_cell.length_a   1.000
_cell.length_b   1.000
_cell.length_c   1.000
_cell.angle_alpha   90.00
_cell.angle_beta   90.00
_cell.angle_gamma   90.00
#
_symmetry.space_group_name_H-M   'P 1'
#
loop_
_entity.id
_entity.type
_entity.pdbx_description
1 polymer ?
#
loop_
_entity_poly.entity_id
_entity_poly.type
_entity_poly.pdbx_seq_one_letter_code
_entity_poly.pdbx_strand_id
1 'polypeptide(L)'
;MHNIKKENIDNIKSSTNQLYTLYNEADNWISNNLKFEEKDTAAYKVKNSRRIVRKIFKSLDSKPVFALFGASQVGKSYLIKNLLSINGAPLKISLGNENYDFLKEINPPGVGAESTGVVTRFTIDKVSNNPDYPIRIKLLDSKDLIIILCDSYFSDTSKIENYTSIDSFKKLAESLEEKYGAVNTETANLIQDDIFDIKDYFSKYFYKNTTIINNIEKSNYWLRIGDIISKVPSDEWHIVFSVLWNNNLFLTTVFKLLVAELNKVNFDNVVYANKDAVLRGFGEILDVQRLKELLADQKTISVVTKENTILNLNLSRLSALSAELTLTIPAETAETK
;
A
#
# COMPACT_ATOMS: atom_id res chain seq x y z
N MET A 1 22.68 20.50 -6.78
CA MET A 1 21.81 19.39 -7.19
C MET A 1 22.21 18.96 -8.58
N HIS A 2 22.78 17.76 -8.76
CA HIS A 2 23.11 17.25 -10.08
C HIS A 2 21.78 17.02 -10.83
N ASN A 3 21.60 17.69 -11.97
CA ASN A 3 20.54 17.40 -12.92
C ASN A 3 20.75 15.95 -13.43
N ILE A 4 20.09 14.99 -12.80
CA ILE A 4 20.00 13.65 -13.35
C ILE A 4 19.14 13.80 -14.60
N LYS A 5 19.77 13.73 -15.78
CA LYS A 5 19.06 13.79 -17.05
C LYS A 5 18.05 12.63 -17.11
N LYS A 6 16.90 12.88 -17.70
CA LYS A 6 15.84 11.85 -17.91
C LYS A 6 16.44 10.57 -18.54
N GLU A 7 17.34 10.73 -19.47
CA GLU A 7 18.10 9.66 -20.12
C GLU A 7 18.84 8.74 -19.10
N ASN A 8 19.42 9.30 -18.03
CA ASN A 8 20.08 8.52 -17.00
C ASN A 8 19.08 7.67 -16.19
N ILE A 9 17.89 8.21 -15.93
CA ILE A 9 16.82 7.46 -15.23
C ILE A 9 16.34 6.31 -16.10
N ASP A 10 16.11 6.55 -17.39
CA ASP A 10 15.66 5.52 -18.34
C ASP A 10 16.73 4.41 -18.50
N ASN A 11 18.02 4.76 -18.54
CA ASN A 11 19.11 3.81 -18.55
C ASN A 11 19.18 2.97 -17.27
N ILE A 12 19.00 3.61 -16.09
CA ILE A 12 18.97 2.90 -14.81
C ILE A 12 17.75 1.96 -14.76
N LYS A 13 16.57 2.39 -15.23
CA LYS A 13 15.38 1.53 -15.31
C LYS A 13 15.63 0.31 -16.20
N SER A 14 16.22 0.50 -17.38
CA SER A 14 16.55 -0.60 -18.29
C SER A 14 17.51 -1.58 -17.63
N SER A 15 18.60 -1.10 -17.05
CA SER A 15 19.59 -1.95 -16.36
C SER A 15 19.00 -2.68 -15.16
N THR A 16 18.13 -2.03 -14.40
CA THR A 16 17.46 -2.62 -13.25
C THR A 16 16.49 -3.72 -13.67
N ASN A 17 15.77 -3.53 -14.79
CA ASN A 17 14.89 -4.55 -15.34
C ASN A 17 15.68 -5.77 -15.87
N GLN A 18 16.81 -5.54 -16.53
CA GLN A 18 17.71 -6.62 -16.96
C GLN A 18 18.24 -7.43 -15.77
N LEU A 19 18.67 -6.74 -14.69
CA LEU A 19 19.10 -7.42 -13.46
C LEU A 19 17.98 -8.25 -12.83
N TYR A 20 16.76 -7.75 -12.82
CA TYR A 20 15.61 -8.48 -12.30
C TYR A 20 15.37 -9.78 -13.08
N THR A 21 15.46 -9.72 -14.41
CA THR A 21 15.34 -10.90 -15.29
C THR A 21 16.45 -11.90 -15.01
N LEU A 22 17.71 -11.45 -14.91
CA LEU A 22 18.85 -12.31 -14.61
C LEU A 22 18.72 -13.01 -13.24
N TYR A 23 18.17 -12.33 -12.23
CA TYR A 23 17.91 -12.96 -10.93
C TYR A 23 16.81 -14.02 -11.01
N ASN A 24 15.77 -13.85 -11.85
CA ASN A 24 14.77 -14.89 -12.07
C ASN A 24 15.38 -16.12 -12.77
N GLU A 25 16.24 -15.91 -13.79
CA GLU A 25 16.95 -16.99 -14.47
C GLU A 25 17.90 -17.73 -13.51
N ALA A 26 18.61 -16.99 -12.66
CA ALA A 26 19.49 -17.57 -11.65
C ALA A 26 18.71 -18.40 -10.60
N ASP A 27 17.56 -17.94 -10.14
CA ASP A 27 16.71 -18.66 -9.20
C ASP A 27 16.19 -19.98 -9.83
N ASN A 28 15.76 -19.93 -11.08
CA ASN A 28 15.36 -21.11 -11.84
C ASN A 28 16.52 -22.09 -12.04
N TRP A 29 17.71 -21.58 -12.37
CA TRP A 29 18.90 -22.43 -12.56
C TRP A 29 19.30 -23.11 -11.24
N ILE A 30 19.33 -22.39 -10.12
CA ILE A 30 19.62 -22.92 -8.79
C ILE A 30 18.61 -24.02 -8.43
N SER A 31 17.33 -23.76 -8.69
CA SER A 31 16.25 -24.69 -8.37
C SER A 31 16.39 -26.03 -9.10
N ASN A 32 16.93 -26.02 -10.31
CA ASN A 32 17.05 -27.19 -11.17
C ASN A 32 18.40 -27.91 -11.08
N ASN A 33 19.47 -27.23 -10.63
CA ASN A 33 20.84 -27.75 -10.78
C ASN A 33 21.61 -27.94 -9.47
N LEU A 34 21.22 -27.24 -8.36
CA LEU A 34 21.93 -27.36 -7.08
C LEU A 34 21.30 -28.40 -6.15
N LYS A 35 22.16 -29.07 -5.34
CA LYS A 35 21.76 -30.02 -4.30
C LYS A 35 21.45 -29.32 -2.97
N PHE A 36 20.69 -29.99 -2.11
CA PHE A 36 19.97 -29.45 -0.95
C PHE A 36 20.65 -28.35 -0.11
N GLU A 37 21.86 -28.52 0.40
CA GLU A 37 22.48 -27.56 1.34
C GLU A 37 23.00 -26.29 0.68
N GLU A 38 23.59 -26.42 -0.53
CA GLU A 38 24.08 -25.27 -1.29
C GLU A 38 22.94 -24.47 -1.93
N LYS A 39 21.85 -25.17 -2.27
CA LYS A 39 20.65 -24.62 -2.89
C LYS A 39 20.00 -23.56 -2.02
N ASP A 40 19.74 -23.82 -0.75
CA ASP A 40 19.01 -22.92 0.15
C ASP A 40 19.77 -21.60 0.36
N THR A 41 21.08 -21.66 0.56
CA THR A 41 21.92 -20.48 0.75
C THR A 41 22.01 -19.63 -0.52
N ALA A 42 22.20 -20.26 -1.68
CA ALA A 42 22.31 -19.58 -2.97
C ALA A 42 20.96 -18.96 -3.37
N ALA A 43 19.87 -19.71 -3.25
CA ALA A 43 18.51 -19.25 -3.54
C ALA A 43 18.13 -18.05 -2.65
N TYR A 44 18.44 -18.11 -1.35
CA TYR A 44 18.18 -17.00 -0.44
C TYR A 44 18.91 -15.71 -0.88
N LYS A 45 20.20 -15.79 -1.23
CA LYS A 45 20.97 -14.63 -1.70
C LYS A 45 20.39 -14.04 -2.99
N VAL A 46 20.05 -14.88 -3.96
CA VAL A 46 19.47 -14.45 -5.25
C VAL A 46 18.12 -13.80 -5.04
N LYS A 47 17.22 -14.42 -4.28
CA LYS A 47 15.90 -13.88 -3.97
C LYS A 47 15.99 -12.54 -3.22
N ASN A 48 16.90 -12.41 -2.26
CA ASN A 48 17.10 -11.15 -1.54
C ASN A 48 17.63 -10.04 -2.45
N SER A 49 18.60 -10.34 -3.32
CA SER A 49 19.10 -9.38 -4.30
C SER A 49 18.03 -8.96 -5.30
N ARG A 50 17.21 -9.90 -5.79
CA ARG A 50 16.06 -9.63 -6.66
C ARG A 50 15.07 -8.66 -6.00
N ARG A 51 14.75 -8.86 -4.71
CA ARG A 51 13.87 -7.96 -3.95
C ARG A 51 14.43 -6.54 -3.83
N ILE A 52 15.74 -6.39 -3.61
CA ILE A 52 16.39 -5.07 -3.57
C ILE A 52 16.26 -4.38 -4.93
N VAL A 53 16.56 -5.09 -6.01
CA VAL A 53 16.44 -4.57 -7.38
C VAL A 53 15.00 -4.15 -7.69
N ARG A 54 14.01 -4.95 -7.31
CA ARG A 54 12.57 -4.61 -7.44
C ARG A 54 12.21 -3.32 -6.69
N LYS A 55 12.74 -3.11 -5.48
CA LYS A 55 12.52 -1.88 -4.71
C LYS A 55 13.14 -0.66 -5.40
N ILE A 56 14.35 -0.80 -5.91
CA ILE A 56 15.01 0.26 -6.69
C ILE A 56 14.16 0.60 -7.92
N PHE A 57 13.75 -0.39 -8.70
CA PHE A 57 12.91 -0.18 -9.89
C PHE A 57 11.62 0.58 -9.57
N LYS A 58 10.89 0.16 -8.52
CA LYS A 58 9.67 0.86 -8.06
C LYS A 58 9.94 2.31 -7.64
N SER A 59 11.12 2.60 -7.05
CA SER A 59 11.47 3.94 -6.57
C SER A 59 11.79 4.92 -7.72
N LEU A 60 12.25 4.42 -8.87
CA LEU A 60 12.63 5.25 -10.03
C LEU A 60 11.41 5.92 -10.71
N ASP A 61 10.20 5.46 -10.43
CA ASP A 61 8.97 6.09 -10.90
C ASP A 61 8.50 7.25 -10.02
N SER A 62 9.12 7.42 -8.85
CA SER A 62 8.74 8.45 -7.88
C SER A 62 9.55 9.73 -8.08
N LYS A 63 8.86 10.87 -8.26
CA LYS A 63 9.52 12.17 -8.24
C LYS A 63 9.97 12.50 -6.81
N PRO A 64 11.12 13.20 -6.63
CA PRO A 64 11.53 13.72 -5.33
C PRO A 64 10.43 14.60 -4.71
N VAL A 65 10.23 14.48 -3.41
CA VAL A 65 9.22 15.24 -2.67
C VAL A 65 9.83 15.84 -1.42
N PHE A 66 9.33 17.00 -1.02
CA PHE A 66 9.52 17.54 0.31
C PHE A 66 8.38 17.05 1.20
N ALA A 67 8.70 16.45 2.34
CA ALA A 67 7.71 15.88 3.25
C ALA A 67 7.73 16.56 4.60
N LEU A 68 6.54 16.87 5.14
CA LEU A 68 6.33 17.35 6.50
C LEU A 68 5.80 16.22 7.37
N PHE A 69 6.53 15.93 8.44
CA PHE A 69 6.13 14.97 9.46
C PHE A 69 5.91 15.68 10.80
N GLY A 70 5.04 15.16 11.63
CA GLY A 70 4.80 15.67 12.98
C GLY A 70 3.49 15.14 13.55
N ALA A 71 3.32 15.31 14.86
CA ALA A 71 2.11 14.90 15.57
C ALA A 71 0.85 15.56 14.96
N SER A 72 -0.30 15.01 15.31
CA SER A 72 -1.58 15.64 14.95
C SER A 72 -1.69 17.04 15.56
N GLN A 73 -2.39 17.95 14.88
CA GLN A 73 -2.73 19.31 15.34
C GLN A 73 -1.55 20.28 15.59
N VAL A 74 -0.31 19.93 15.20
CA VAL A 74 0.86 20.83 15.33
C VAL A 74 0.94 21.92 14.25
N GLY A 75 -0.12 22.09 13.44
CA GLY A 75 -0.16 23.13 12.42
C GLY A 75 0.41 22.76 11.06
N LYS A 76 0.61 21.47 10.73
CA LYS A 76 1.15 21.02 9.44
C LYS A 76 0.40 21.60 8.23
N SER A 77 -0.93 21.51 8.23
CA SER A 77 -1.77 22.04 7.13
C SER A 77 -1.67 23.56 7.00
N TYR A 78 -1.51 24.27 8.13
CA TYR A 78 -1.30 25.71 8.12
C TYR A 78 0.08 26.08 7.57
N LEU A 79 1.12 25.34 7.94
CA LEU A 79 2.46 25.51 7.40
C LEU A 79 2.48 25.28 5.88
N ILE A 80 1.87 24.20 5.41
CA ILE A 80 1.73 23.91 3.97
C ILE A 80 1.01 25.05 3.25
N LYS A 81 -0.10 25.53 3.81
CA LYS A 81 -0.81 26.69 3.25
C LYS A 81 0.12 27.89 3.08
N ASN A 82 0.91 28.23 4.11
CA ASN A 82 1.81 29.37 4.05
C ASN A 82 3.01 29.17 3.10
N LEU A 83 3.50 27.93 2.96
CA LEU A 83 4.58 27.61 2.03
C LEU A 83 4.15 27.62 0.56
N LEU A 84 2.90 27.21 0.28
CA LEU A 84 2.40 27.03 -1.07
C LEU A 84 1.50 28.19 -1.56
N SER A 85 1.05 29.06 -0.67
CA SER A 85 0.26 30.23 -1.05
C SER A 85 1.14 31.44 -1.35
N ILE A 86 0.63 32.37 -2.16
CA ILE A 86 1.27 33.63 -2.52
C ILE A 86 0.74 34.73 -1.61
N ASN A 87 1.63 35.53 -1.02
CA ASN A 87 1.27 36.74 -0.25
C ASN A 87 0.18 36.51 0.80
N GLY A 88 0.16 35.34 1.46
CA GLY A 88 -0.84 35.01 2.47
C GLY A 88 -2.24 34.67 1.95
N ALA A 89 -2.44 34.60 0.64
CA ALA A 89 -3.70 34.21 0.03
C ALA A 89 -4.13 32.79 0.44
N PRO A 90 -5.40 32.41 0.31
CA PRO A 90 -5.86 31.04 0.49
C PRO A 90 -5.12 30.07 -0.47
N LEU A 91 -4.72 28.89 0.04
CA LEU A 91 -4.19 27.83 -0.81
C LEU A 91 -5.33 27.25 -1.65
N LYS A 92 -5.27 27.46 -2.95
CA LYS A 92 -6.23 26.95 -3.89
C LYS A 92 -5.79 25.60 -4.46
N ILE A 93 -6.75 24.71 -4.66
CA ILE A 93 -6.59 23.39 -5.29
C ILE A 93 -7.46 23.32 -6.52
N SER A 94 -6.87 22.96 -7.66
CA SER A 94 -7.59 22.74 -8.90
C SER A 94 -8.24 21.37 -8.90
N LEU A 95 -9.57 21.32 -8.96
CA LEU A 95 -10.36 20.11 -9.12
C LEU A 95 -11.16 20.20 -10.42
N GLY A 96 -10.59 19.71 -11.51
CA GLY A 96 -11.13 19.86 -12.84
C GLY A 96 -10.98 21.29 -13.33
N ASN A 97 -12.12 21.94 -13.62
CA ASN A 97 -12.16 23.31 -14.10
C ASN A 97 -12.40 24.36 -13.00
N GLU A 98 -12.45 23.93 -11.74
CA GLU A 98 -12.77 24.77 -10.60
C GLU A 98 -11.63 24.77 -9.58
N ASN A 99 -11.54 25.87 -8.79
CA ASN A 99 -10.55 26.04 -7.74
C ASN A 99 -11.22 26.13 -6.38
N TYR A 100 -10.78 25.30 -5.43
CA TYR A 100 -11.32 25.21 -4.07
C TYR A 100 -10.29 25.64 -3.02
N ASP A 101 -10.74 26.22 -1.92
CA ASP A 101 -9.89 26.57 -0.78
C ASP A 101 -9.56 25.33 0.03
N PHE A 102 -8.26 25.00 0.13
CA PHE A 102 -7.80 23.79 0.82
C PHE A 102 -8.25 23.72 2.28
N LEU A 103 -8.11 24.85 3.03
CA LEU A 103 -8.43 24.86 4.46
C LEU A 103 -9.91 25.11 4.78
N LYS A 104 -10.73 25.51 3.81
CA LYS A 104 -12.16 25.74 4.03
C LYS A 104 -13.03 24.62 3.50
N GLU A 105 -12.69 24.12 2.31
CA GLU A 105 -13.57 23.26 1.52
C GLU A 105 -13.08 21.81 1.43
N ILE A 106 -11.76 21.56 1.67
CA ILE A 106 -11.16 20.23 1.54
C ILE A 106 -10.72 19.70 2.90
N ASN A 107 -9.85 20.41 3.61
CA ASN A 107 -9.27 19.99 4.89
C ASN A 107 -9.37 21.10 5.93
N PRO A 108 -10.58 21.44 6.40
CA PRO A 108 -10.76 22.47 7.40
C PRO A 108 -10.10 22.03 8.71
N PRO A 109 -9.52 22.99 9.48
CA PRO A 109 -8.95 22.68 10.78
C PRO A 109 -10.03 22.09 11.69
N GLY A 110 -9.77 20.89 12.22
CA GLY A 110 -10.68 20.21 13.13
C GLY A 110 -10.68 20.85 14.52
N VAL A 111 -11.81 20.82 15.20
CA VAL A 111 -11.92 21.21 16.59
C VAL A 111 -11.69 19.97 17.45
N GLY A 112 -10.47 19.78 17.94
CA GLY A 112 -10.15 18.79 18.98
C GLY A 112 -9.98 17.33 18.55
N ALA A 113 -10.06 17.01 17.25
CA ALA A 113 -9.84 15.65 16.73
C ALA A 113 -8.80 15.63 15.60
N GLU A 114 -8.20 14.48 15.35
CA GLU A 114 -7.38 14.25 14.16
C GLU A 114 -8.23 14.46 12.91
N SER A 115 -7.75 15.34 12.01
CA SER A 115 -8.54 15.70 10.83
C SER A 115 -8.08 14.97 9.56
N THR A 116 -6.87 14.42 9.54
CA THR A 116 -6.28 13.87 8.30
C THR A 116 -5.76 12.46 8.51
N GLY A 117 -6.41 11.48 7.89
CA GLY A 117 -6.05 10.06 7.92
C GLY A 117 -5.19 9.60 6.72
N VAL A 118 -5.01 10.46 5.69
CA VAL A 118 -4.34 10.11 4.43
C VAL A 118 -3.20 11.09 4.14
N VAL A 119 -2.07 10.58 3.63
CA VAL A 119 -0.97 11.44 3.18
C VAL A 119 -1.43 12.27 2.00
N THR A 120 -1.29 13.59 2.08
CA THR A 120 -1.66 14.51 1.01
C THR A 120 -0.40 15.05 0.32
N ARG A 121 -0.31 14.83 -0.97
CA ARG A 121 0.74 15.37 -1.85
C ARG A 121 0.18 16.55 -2.63
N PHE A 122 0.95 17.62 -2.72
CA PHE A 122 0.65 18.77 -3.58
C PHE A 122 1.60 18.78 -4.77
N THR A 123 1.08 19.12 -5.94
CA THR A 123 1.86 19.22 -7.18
C THR A 123 1.32 20.35 -8.06
N ILE A 124 2.20 20.90 -8.89
CA ILE A 124 1.81 21.83 -9.97
C ILE A 124 1.54 21.06 -11.27
N ASP A 125 1.95 19.80 -11.36
CA ASP A 125 1.70 18.97 -12.51
C ASP A 125 0.23 18.55 -12.56
N LYS A 126 -0.36 18.52 -13.76
CA LYS A 126 -1.67 17.94 -14.00
C LYS A 126 -1.61 16.42 -13.72
N VAL A 127 -2.38 15.93 -12.76
CA VAL A 127 -2.34 14.53 -12.34
C VAL A 127 -3.28 13.62 -13.12
N SER A 128 -4.31 14.18 -13.76
CA SER A 128 -5.29 13.45 -14.57
C SER A 128 -5.61 14.21 -15.84
N ASN A 129 -5.79 13.49 -16.95
CA ASN A 129 -6.27 14.08 -18.21
C ASN A 129 -7.80 14.23 -18.25
N ASN A 130 -8.51 13.53 -17.37
CA ASN A 130 -9.95 13.62 -17.25
C ASN A 130 -10.32 14.67 -16.19
N PRO A 131 -10.96 15.81 -16.58
CA PRO A 131 -11.33 16.85 -15.64
C PRO A 131 -12.41 16.45 -14.64
N ASP A 132 -13.20 15.40 -14.93
CA ASP A 132 -14.22 14.87 -14.02
C ASP A 132 -13.61 14.02 -12.91
N TYR A 133 -12.37 13.54 -13.09
CA TYR A 133 -11.62 12.73 -12.13
C TYR A 133 -10.25 13.35 -11.84
N PRO A 134 -10.20 14.55 -11.23
CA PRO A 134 -8.98 15.34 -11.09
C PRO A 134 -8.05 14.90 -9.95
N ILE A 135 -8.46 13.95 -9.11
CA ILE A 135 -7.77 13.57 -7.90
C ILE A 135 -7.11 12.23 -8.12
N ARG A 136 -5.77 12.17 -8.01
CA ARG A 136 -5.04 10.91 -8.07
C ARG A 136 -4.92 10.33 -6.66
N ILE A 137 -5.37 9.09 -6.50
CA ILE A 137 -5.25 8.32 -5.26
C ILE A 137 -4.30 7.16 -5.51
N LYS A 138 -3.22 7.10 -4.73
CA LYS A 138 -2.35 5.92 -4.66
C LYS A 138 -2.92 5.00 -3.59
N LEU A 139 -3.23 3.77 -3.99
CA LEU A 139 -3.74 2.74 -3.08
C LEU A 139 -2.60 1.98 -2.39
N LEU A 140 -2.90 1.46 -1.21
CA LEU A 140 -2.06 0.46 -0.55
C LEU A 140 -1.98 -0.79 -1.43
N ASP A 141 -0.82 -1.39 -1.52
CA ASP A 141 -0.73 -2.73 -2.09
C ASP A 141 -1.15 -3.80 -1.05
N SER A 142 -1.38 -5.02 -1.54
CA SER A 142 -1.86 -6.11 -0.68
C SER A 142 -0.89 -6.43 0.47
N LYS A 143 0.40 -6.32 0.23
CA LYS A 143 1.44 -6.52 1.24
C LYS A 143 1.37 -5.46 2.33
N ASP A 144 1.25 -4.17 1.95
CA ASP A 144 1.16 -3.06 2.90
C ASP A 144 -0.10 -3.19 3.77
N LEU A 145 -1.22 -3.63 3.17
CA LEU A 145 -2.45 -3.90 3.92
C LEU A 145 -2.25 -4.99 4.99
N ILE A 146 -1.59 -6.09 4.66
CA ILE A 146 -1.29 -7.18 5.61
C ILE A 146 -0.41 -6.63 6.75
N ILE A 147 0.63 -5.88 6.42
CA ILE A 147 1.54 -5.28 7.40
C ILE A 147 0.79 -4.33 8.35
N ILE A 148 -0.06 -3.45 7.82
CA ILE A 148 -0.82 -2.48 8.63
C ILE A 148 -1.76 -3.19 9.61
N LEU A 149 -2.45 -4.24 9.16
CA LEU A 149 -3.34 -5.01 10.05
C LEU A 149 -2.57 -5.76 11.14
N CYS A 150 -1.40 -6.30 10.82
CA CYS A 150 -0.52 -6.89 11.82
C CYS A 150 0.00 -5.83 12.81
N ASP A 151 0.39 -4.66 12.33
CA ASP A 151 0.86 -3.55 13.16
C ASP A 151 -0.24 -3.09 14.13
N SER A 152 -1.46 -2.90 13.63
CA SER A 152 -2.62 -2.62 14.48
C SER A 152 -2.84 -3.69 15.55
N TYR A 153 -2.77 -4.97 15.18
CA TYR A 153 -2.94 -6.06 16.14
C TYR A 153 -1.88 -6.02 17.23
N PHE A 154 -0.60 -5.90 16.89
CA PHE A 154 0.50 -5.93 17.85
C PHE A 154 0.66 -4.63 18.66
N SER A 155 0.18 -3.50 18.14
CA SER A 155 0.21 -2.22 18.85
C SER A 155 -0.93 -2.09 19.87
N ASP A 156 -2.13 -2.57 19.53
CA ASP A 156 -3.34 -2.42 20.35
C ASP A 156 -3.48 -3.51 21.41
N THR A 157 -2.84 -4.66 21.23
CA THR A 157 -2.88 -5.78 22.17
C THR A 157 -1.74 -5.72 23.17
N SER A 158 -1.99 -5.13 24.33
CA SER A 158 -1.01 -5.00 25.42
C SER A 158 -0.64 -6.33 26.08
N LYS A 159 -1.45 -7.40 25.94
CA LYS A 159 -1.17 -8.77 26.40
C LYS A 159 -1.80 -9.77 25.45
N ILE A 160 -0.98 -10.37 24.61
CA ILE A 160 -1.40 -11.53 23.82
C ILE A 160 -1.09 -12.76 24.68
N GLU A 161 -2.12 -13.41 25.21
CA GLU A 161 -1.93 -14.58 26.11
C GLU A 161 -1.80 -15.88 25.33
N ASN A 162 -2.42 -15.98 24.13
CA ASN A 162 -2.42 -17.21 23.34
C ASN A 162 -2.02 -16.90 21.89
N TYR A 163 -0.79 -17.21 21.54
CA TYR A 163 -0.34 -17.16 20.15
C TYR A 163 -0.68 -18.43 19.39
N THR A 164 -0.91 -18.31 18.08
CA THR A 164 -0.99 -19.46 17.18
C THR A 164 0.22 -20.37 17.35
N SER A 165 0.00 -21.67 17.57
CA SER A 165 1.06 -22.64 17.82
C SER A 165 1.83 -23.00 16.55
N ILE A 166 3.04 -23.58 16.72
CA ILE A 166 3.84 -24.09 15.60
C ILE A 166 3.05 -25.12 14.80
N ASP A 167 2.32 -26.02 15.46
CA ASP A 167 1.55 -27.08 14.79
C ASP A 167 0.36 -26.52 14.03
N SER A 168 -0.26 -25.44 14.51
CA SER A 168 -1.33 -24.74 13.77
C SER A 168 -0.80 -24.11 12.49
N PHE A 169 0.37 -23.45 12.52
CA PHE A 169 1.01 -22.92 11.32
C PHE A 169 1.38 -24.03 10.32
N LYS A 170 1.93 -25.16 10.80
CA LYS A 170 2.28 -26.30 9.95
C LYS A 170 1.05 -26.89 9.27
N LYS A 171 0.01 -27.21 10.03
CA LYS A 171 -1.24 -27.78 9.50
C LYS A 171 -1.91 -26.87 8.48
N LEU A 172 -1.92 -25.56 8.75
CA LEU A 172 -2.46 -24.59 7.79
C LEU A 172 -1.64 -24.58 6.49
N ALA A 173 -0.31 -24.53 6.60
CA ALA A 173 0.54 -24.56 5.41
C ALA A 173 0.35 -25.85 4.61
N GLU A 174 0.28 -27.00 5.26
CA GLU A 174 0.02 -28.31 4.64
C GLU A 174 -1.32 -28.31 3.87
N SER A 175 -2.38 -27.87 4.52
CA SER A 175 -3.71 -27.77 3.89
C SER A 175 -3.72 -26.85 2.66
N LEU A 176 -2.99 -25.73 2.71
CA LEU A 176 -2.87 -24.79 1.58
C LEU A 176 -2.01 -25.36 0.45
N GLU A 177 -0.92 -26.06 0.77
CA GLU A 177 -0.08 -26.76 -0.22
C GLU A 177 -0.84 -27.88 -0.93
N GLU A 178 -1.62 -28.68 -0.19
CA GLU A 178 -2.49 -29.71 -0.78
C GLU A 178 -3.50 -29.09 -1.76
N LYS A 179 -4.08 -27.95 -1.39
CA LYS A 179 -5.11 -27.28 -2.20
C LYS A 179 -4.53 -26.57 -3.43
N TYR A 180 -3.39 -25.87 -3.27
CA TYR A 180 -2.86 -24.95 -4.29
C TYR A 180 -1.53 -25.37 -4.90
N GLY A 181 -0.79 -26.31 -4.30
CA GLY A 181 0.53 -26.71 -4.78
C GLY A 181 0.56 -27.15 -6.24
N ALA A 182 -0.46 -27.89 -6.68
CA ALA A 182 -0.57 -28.39 -8.05
C ALA A 182 -1.28 -27.43 -9.03
N VAL A 183 -1.77 -26.27 -8.56
CA VAL A 183 -2.44 -25.28 -9.41
C VAL A 183 -1.41 -24.60 -10.32
N ASN A 184 -1.71 -24.53 -11.62
CA ASN A 184 -0.83 -23.92 -12.61
C ASN A 184 -1.18 -22.46 -12.93
N THR A 185 -2.31 -21.95 -12.44
CA THR A 185 -2.73 -20.57 -12.67
C THR A 185 -2.14 -19.69 -11.59
N GLU A 186 -1.35 -18.69 -11.97
CA GLU A 186 -0.80 -17.71 -11.07
C GLU A 186 -1.54 -16.37 -11.17
N THR A 187 -1.78 -15.74 -10.02
CA THR A 187 -2.23 -14.36 -9.93
C THR A 187 -1.03 -13.48 -9.58
N ALA A 188 -0.79 -12.39 -10.30
CA ALA A 188 0.36 -11.51 -10.05
C ALA A 188 0.19 -10.59 -8.82
N ASN A 189 -0.89 -10.73 -8.04
CA ASN A 189 -1.30 -9.76 -7.02
C ASN A 189 -0.54 -9.88 -5.70
N LEU A 190 -0.06 -11.08 -5.37
CA LEU A 190 0.91 -11.36 -4.31
C LEU A 190 1.90 -12.40 -4.82
N ILE A 191 3.17 -12.17 -4.61
CA ILE A 191 4.24 -13.06 -5.02
C ILE A 191 5.15 -13.39 -3.84
N GLN A 192 6.02 -14.39 -4.02
CA GLN A 192 6.97 -14.84 -2.99
C GLN A 192 7.76 -13.69 -2.37
N ASP A 193 8.22 -12.72 -3.19
CA ASP A 193 8.98 -11.56 -2.70
C ASP A 193 8.20 -10.71 -1.71
N ASP A 194 6.86 -10.60 -1.88
CA ASP A 194 6.00 -9.86 -0.96
C ASP A 194 5.89 -10.57 0.39
N ILE A 195 5.82 -11.91 0.38
CA ILE A 195 5.83 -12.71 1.63
C ILE A 195 7.14 -12.53 2.40
N PHE A 196 8.27 -12.51 1.71
CA PHE A 196 9.56 -12.25 2.38
C PHE A 196 9.69 -10.78 2.85
N ASP A 197 9.07 -9.81 2.17
CA ASP A 197 9.02 -8.44 2.67
C ASP A 197 8.20 -8.35 3.96
N ILE A 198 7.08 -9.09 4.06
CA ILE A 198 6.28 -9.19 5.29
C ILE A 198 7.10 -9.85 6.39
N LYS A 199 7.80 -10.97 6.10
CA LYS A 199 8.71 -11.65 7.03
C LYS A 199 9.75 -10.70 7.62
N ASP A 200 10.43 -9.92 6.75
CA ASP A 200 11.47 -8.98 7.19
C ASP A 200 10.88 -7.88 8.08
N TYR A 201 9.66 -7.41 7.76
CA TYR A 201 8.96 -6.44 8.59
C TYR A 201 8.68 -7.02 9.98
N PHE A 202 8.16 -8.25 10.06
CA PHE A 202 7.91 -8.95 11.32
C PHE A 202 9.17 -9.05 12.17
N SER A 203 10.26 -9.52 11.59
CA SER A 203 11.54 -9.69 12.30
C SER A 203 12.10 -8.38 12.82
N LYS A 204 11.90 -7.28 12.07
CA LYS A 204 12.45 -5.97 12.39
C LYS A 204 11.61 -5.16 13.38
N TYR A 205 10.28 -5.18 13.26
CA TYR A 205 9.40 -4.28 13.99
C TYR A 205 8.62 -4.96 15.10
N PHE A 206 8.35 -6.27 14.98
CA PHE A 206 7.64 -7.03 16.02
C PHE A 206 8.58 -7.87 16.90
N TYR A 207 9.86 -7.55 16.92
CA TYR A 207 10.90 -8.30 17.65
C TYR A 207 10.58 -8.53 19.15
N LYS A 208 9.72 -7.69 19.75
CA LYS A 208 9.25 -7.87 21.13
C LYS A 208 8.29 -9.06 21.29
N ASN A 209 7.63 -9.47 20.23
CA ASN A 209 6.67 -10.58 20.19
C ASN A 209 7.37 -11.89 19.80
N THR A 210 8.41 -12.25 20.57
CA THR A 210 9.31 -13.37 20.26
C THR A 210 8.59 -14.70 20.06
N THR A 211 7.52 -14.96 20.83
CA THR A 211 6.78 -16.23 20.76
C THR A 211 6.18 -16.46 19.38
N ILE A 212 5.43 -15.50 18.83
CA ILE A 212 4.81 -15.67 17.52
C ILE A 212 5.87 -15.72 16.41
N ILE A 213 6.91 -14.88 16.48
CA ILE A 213 8.00 -14.90 15.50
C ILE A 213 8.67 -16.28 15.50
N ASN A 214 9.01 -16.81 16.66
CA ASN A 214 9.61 -18.15 16.78
C ASN A 214 8.68 -19.25 16.25
N ASN A 215 7.37 -19.15 16.51
CA ASN A 215 6.41 -20.14 16.04
C ASN A 215 6.30 -20.15 14.52
N ILE A 216 6.24 -18.96 13.89
CA ILE A 216 6.20 -18.82 12.43
C ILE A 216 7.50 -19.32 11.80
N GLU A 217 8.67 -18.96 12.34
CA GLU A 217 9.99 -19.38 11.81
C GLU A 217 10.17 -20.90 11.94
N LYS A 218 9.91 -21.48 13.11
CA LYS A 218 10.04 -22.93 13.35
C LYS A 218 9.05 -23.78 12.55
N SER A 219 7.95 -23.19 12.10
CA SER A 219 6.99 -23.87 11.23
C SER A 219 7.37 -23.80 9.74
N ASN A 220 8.40 -23.02 9.36
CA ASN A 220 8.75 -22.68 7.98
C ASN A 220 7.59 -22.03 7.18
N TYR A 221 6.65 -21.38 7.89
CA TYR A 221 5.43 -20.85 7.29
C TYR A 221 5.69 -19.88 6.14
N TRP A 222 6.62 -18.94 6.34
CA TRP A 222 6.95 -17.95 5.32
C TRP A 222 7.44 -18.55 4.01
N LEU A 223 8.30 -19.59 4.08
CA LEU A 223 8.83 -20.27 2.91
C LEU A 223 7.71 -21.00 2.17
N ARG A 224 6.94 -21.81 2.91
CA ARG A 224 5.84 -22.64 2.38
C ARG A 224 4.77 -21.77 1.72
N ILE A 225 4.33 -20.71 2.39
CA ILE A 225 3.35 -19.77 1.80
C ILE A 225 3.94 -19.01 0.62
N GLY A 226 5.21 -18.61 0.69
CA GLY A 226 5.88 -17.94 -0.42
C GLY A 226 5.86 -18.76 -1.72
N ASP A 227 5.94 -20.09 -1.63
CA ASP A 227 5.96 -20.97 -2.79
C ASP A 227 4.58 -21.15 -3.45
N ILE A 228 3.48 -20.86 -2.74
CA ILE A 228 2.11 -21.07 -3.24
C ILE A 228 1.28 -19.80 -3.36
N ILE A 229 1.69 -18.69 -2.78
CA ILE A 229 0.83 -17.50 -2.63
C ILE A 229 0.34 -16.93 -3.96
N SER A 230 1.15 -17.00 -5.01
CA SER A 230 0.75 -16.56 -6.36
C SER A 230 -0.39 -17.39 -6.95
N LYS A 231 -0.67 -18.56 -6.39
CA LYS A 231 -1.71 -19.50 -6.81
C LYS A 231 -2.98 -19.40 -5.96
N VAL A 232 -2.92 -18.72 -4.81
CA VAL A 232 -4.05 -18.57 -3.90
C VAL A 232 -4.95 -17.44 -4.39
N PRO A 233 -6.25 -17.68 -4.63
CA PRO A 233 -7.21 -16.63 -4.99
C PRO A 233 -7.30 -15.54 -3.91
N SER A 234 -7.50 -14.29 -4.32
CA SER A 234 -7.50 -13.15 -3.40
C SER A 234 -8.62 -13.20 -2.35
N ASP A 235 -9.76 -13.78 -2.66
CA ASP A 235 -10.87 -13.98 -1.71
C ASP A 235 -10.56 -15.00 -0.61
N GLU A 236 -9.54 -15.85 -0.80
CA GLU A 236 -9.04 -16.82 0.18
C GLU A 236 -7.79 -16.35 0.95
N TRP A 237 -7.21 -15.22 0.63
CA TRP A 237 -6.04 -14.70 1.37
C TRP A 237 -6.28 -14.54 2.86
N HIS A 238 -7.54 -14.31 3.28
CA HIS A 238 -7.88 -14.24 4.69
C HIS A 238 -7.59 -15.55 5.44
N ILE A 239 -7.62 -16.72 4.78
CA ILE A 239 -7.26 -18.01 5.37
C ILE A 239 -5.74 -18.03 5.62
N VAL A 240 -4.96 -17.51 4.66
CA VAL A 240 -3.50 -17.47 4.76
C VAL A 240 -3.05 -16.51 5.87
N PHE A 241 -3.62 -15.30 5.93
CA PHE A 241 -3.04 -14.23 6.74
C PHE A 241 -3.68 -14.04 8.11
N SER A 242 -4.91 -14.53 8.36
CA SER A 242 -5.59 -14.32 9.65
C SER A 242 -4.82 -14.88 10.84
N VAL A 243 -4.02 -15.92 10.62
CA VAL A 243 -3.18 -16.51 11.67
C VAL A 243 -2.12 -15.54 12.18
N LEU A 244 -1.72 -14.54 11.40
CA LEU A 244 -0.72 -13.53 11.78
C LEU A 244 -1.25 -12.56 12.83
N TRP A 245 -2.55 -12.33 12.86
CA TRP A 245 -3.27 -11.59 13.91
C TRP A 245 -4.17 -12.48 14.74
N ASN A 246 -3.71 -13.72 14.96
CA ASN A 246 -4.33 -14.70 15.87
C ASN A 246 -5.82 -14.95 15.58
N ASN A 247 -6.19 -14.97 14.30
CA ASN A 247 -7.57 -15.13 13.81
C ASN A 247 -8.58 -14.12 14.40
N ASN A 248 -8.12 -12.93 14.74
CA ASN A 248 -8.99 -11.86 15.22
C ASN A 248 -10.10 -11.60 14.17
N LEU A 249 -11.35 -11.81 14.59
CA LEU A 249 -12.50 -11.76 13.68
C LEU A 249 -12.70 -10.38 13.07
N PHE A 250 -12.50 -9.30 13.86
CA PHE A 250 -12.63 -7.94 13.38
C PHE A 250 -11.62 -7.63 12.27
N LEU A 251 -10.33 -7.87 12.52
CA LEU A 251 -9.27 -7.63 11.53
C LEU A 251 -9.43 -8.52 10.29
N THR A 252 -9.85 -9.77 10.47
CA THR A 252 -10.14 -10.67 9.35
C THR A 252 -11.29 -10.17 8.49
N THR A 253 -12.35 -9.62 9.11
CA THR A 253 -13.49 -9.02 8.38
C THR A 253 -13.04 -7.76 7.65
N VAL A 254 -12.28 -6.88 8.29
CA VAL A 254 -11.70 -5.69 7.65
C VAL A 254 -10.84 -6.08 6.46
N PHE A 255 -9.95 -7.05 6.62
CA PHE A 255 -9.09 -7.55 5.55
C PHE A 255 -9.89 -8.02 4.34
N LYS A 256 -10.92 -8.87 4.55
CA LYS A 256 -11.79 -9.35 3.48
C LYS A 256 -12.47 -8.21 2.71
N LEU A 257 -12.98 -7.21 3.42
CA LEU A 257 -13.66 -6.07 2.81
C LEU A 257 -12.71 -5.21 1.98
N LEU A 258 -11.50 -4.97 2.48
CA LEU A 258 -10.49 -4.16 1.78
C LEU A 258 -9.92 -4.90 0.56
N VAL A 259 -9.64 -6.20 0.67
CA VAL A 259 -9.22 -7.02 -0.48
C VAL A 259 -10.31 -7.06 -1.55
N ALA A 260 -11.58 -7.16 -1.17
CA ALA A 260 -12.69 -7.12 -2.13
C ALA A 260 -12.77 -5.78 -2.87
N GLU A 261 -12.48 -4.65 -2.22
CA GLU A 261 -12.40 -3.35 -2.90
C GLU A 261 -11.19 -3.25 -3.84
N LEU A 262 -10.01 -3.75 -3.43
CA LEU A 262 -8.83 -3.81 -4.30
C LEU A 262 -9.08 -4.69 -5.53
N ASN A 263 -9.80 -5.79 -5.37
CA ASN A 263 -10.15 -6.68 -6.49
C ASN A 263 -11.03 -6.00 -7.54
N LYS A 264 -11.91 -5.07 -7.16
CA LYS A 264 -12.72 -4.30 -8.12
C LYS A 264 -11.86 -3.47 -9.08
N VAL A 265 -10.69 -3.03 -8.65
CA VAL A 265 -9.72 -2.28 -9.44
C VAL A 265 -8.57 -3.15 -9.96
N ASN A 266 -8.74 -4.48 -9.98
CA ASN A 266 -7.70 -5.44 -10.38
C ASN A 266 -6.36 -5.24 -9.64
N PHE A 267 -6.41 -4.82 -8.37
CA PHE A 267 -5.24 -4.49 -7.55
C PHE A 267 -4.34 -3.40 -8.14
N ASP A 268 -4.89 -2.54 -8.99
CA ASP A 268 -4.20 -1.34 -9.45
C ASP A 268 -3.81 -0.48 -8.25
N ASN A 269 -2.60 0.05 -8.29
CA ASN A 269 -2.06 0.89 -7.23
C ASN A 269 -2.43 2.37 -7.35
N VAL A 270 -3.20 2.75 -8.38
CA VAL A 270 -3.64 4.13 -8.61
C VAL A 270 -5.03 4.13 -9.22
N VAL A 271 -5.90 4.95 -8.64
CA VAL A 271 -7.20 5.33 -9.22
C VAL A 271 -7.32 6.85 -9.24
N TYR A 272 -8.25 7.35 -10.03
CA TYR A 272 -8.56 8.77 -10.09
C TYR A 272 -10.01 8.98 -9.65
N ALA A 273 -10.23 9.85 -8.67
CA ALA A 273 -11.53 10.13 -8.12
C ALA A 273 -12.10 11.48 -8.60
N ASN A 274 -13.43 11.59 -8.60
CA ASN A 274 -14.09 12.85 -8.83
C ASN A 274 -13.88 13.83 -7.65
N LYS A 275 -14.20 15.10 -7.84
CA LYS A 275 -13.99 16.16 -6.85
C LYS A 275 -14.72 15.90 -5.51
N ASP A 276 -15.85 15.22 -5.55
CA ASP A 276 -16.67 14.94 -4.37
C ASP A 276 -15.94 14.05 -3.36
N ALA A 277 -14.91 13.29 -3.78
CA ALA A 277 -14.12 12.48 -2.88
C ALA A 277 -13.47 13.28 -1.74
N VAL A 278 -13.09 14.53 -1.98
CA VAL A 278 -12.36 15.36 -1.00
C VAL A 278 -13.19 16.52 -0.44
N LEU A 279 -14.28 16.91 -1.12
CA LEU A 279 -15.05 18.06 -0.72
C LEU A 279 -15.82 17.80 0.59
N ARG A 280 -15.86 18.84 1.44
CA ARG A 280 -16.60 18.83 2.68
C ARG A 280 -18.10 18.69 2.44
N GLY A 281 -18.76 17.87 3.27
CA GLY A 281 -20.17 17.54 3.13
C GLY A 281 -20.47 16.46 2.09
N PHE A 282 -19.45 15.94 1.40
CA PHE A 282 -19.55 14.86 0.40
C PHE A 282 -18.74 13.64 0.83
N GLY A 283 -17.57 13.41 0.19
CA GLY A 283 -16.72 12.26 0.45
C GLY A 283 -15.86 12.41 1.70
N GLU A 284 -15.17 13.53 1.82
CA GLU A 284 -14.29 13.83 2.96
C GLU A 284 -13.27 12.69 3.20
N ILE A 285 -12.70 12.14 2.12
CA ILE A 285 -11.80 10.96 2.18
C ILE A 285 -10.57 11.21 3.05
N LEU A 286 -10.19 12.47 3.27
CA LEU A 286 -9.09 12.86 4.15
C LEU A 286 -9.45 12.73 5.64
N ASP A 287 -10.74 12.71 6.00
CA ASP A 287 -11.16 12.67 7.38
C ASP A 287 -10.97 11.27 7.99
N VAL A 288 -10.22 11.22 9.09
CA VAL A 288 -9.99 9.99 9.86
C VAL A 288 -11.29 9.34 10.37
N GLN A 289 -12.37 10.11 10.51
CA GLN A 289 -13.68 9.56 10.92
C GLN A 289 -14.21 8.51 9.93
N ARG A 290 -13.85 8.62 8.65
CA ARG A 290 -14.20 7.60 7.64
C ARG A 290 -13.73 6.20 8.01
N LEU A 291 -12.59 6.09 8.67
CA LEU A 291 -12.05 4.79 9.10
C LEU A 291 -12.95 4.12 10.15
N LYS A 292 -13.69 4.90 10.97
CA LYS A 292 -14.62 4.37 11.97
C LYS A 292 -15.88 3.77 11.34
N GLU A 293 -16.22 4.20 10.14
CA GLU A 293 -17.42 3.78 9.40
C GLU A 293 -17.14 2.58 8.46
N LEU A 294 -15.93 2.04 8.43
CA LEU A 294 -15.43 1.07 7.45
C LEU A 294 -16.33 -0.17 7.29
N LEU A 295 -16.94 -0.66 8.38
CA LEU A 295 -17.83 -1.82 8.37
C LEU A 295 -19.27 -1.47 8.01
N ALA A 296 -19.74 -0.27 8.33
CA ALA A 296 -21.15 0.11 8.25
C ALA A 296 -21.48 1.00 7.05
N ASP A 297 -20.49 1.72 6.50
CA ASP A 297 -20.71 2.68 5.42
C ASP A 297 -21.19 2.01 4.14
N GLN A 298 -22.27 2.58 3.56
CA GLN A 298 -22.81 2.16 2.27
C GLN A 298 -22.57 3.21 1.16
N LYS A 299 -21.95 4.34 1.50
CA LYS A 299 -21.66 5.40 0.53
C LYS A 299 -20.62 4.91 -0.46
N THR A 300 -20.82 5.28 -1.71
CA THR A 300 -19.87 4.99 -2.79
C THR A 300 -19.39 6.26 -3.44
N ILE A 301 -18.21 6.19 -4.02
CA ILE A 301 -17.61 7.26 -4.80
C ILE A 301 -17.19 6.72 -6.17
N SER A 302 -17.43 7.49 -7.21
CA SER A 302 -17.01 7.15 -8.56
C SER A 302 -15.51 7.38 -8.72
N VAL A 303 -14.83 6.38 -9.24
CA VAL A 303 -13.41 6.43 -9.59
C VAL A 303 -13.20 5.91 -11.01
N VAL A 304 -12.06 6.28 -11.60
CA VAL A 304 -11.62 5.75 -12.89
C VAL A 304 -10.22 5.12 -12.72
N THR A 305 -10.04 3.94 -13.31
CA THR A 305 -8.74 3.26 -13.34
C THR A 305 -7.82 3.87 -14.40
N LYS A 306 -6.54 3.45 -14.43
CA LYS A 306 -5.60 3.84 -15.49
C LYS A 306 -6.06 3.43 -16.89
N GLU A 307 -6.85 2.36 -16.98
CA GLU A 307 -7.42 1.83 -18.21
C GLU A 307 -8.74 2.52 -18.62
N ASN A 308 -9.08 3.64 -17.98
CA ASN A 308 -10.32 4.40 -18.18
C ASN A 308 -11.62 3.63 -17.85
N THR A 309 -11.56 2.60 -17.01
CA THR A 309 -12.76 1.92 -16.51
C THR A 309 -13.34 2.70 -15.35
N ILE A 310 -14.60 3.14 -15.47
CA ILE A 310 -15.34 3.82 -14.39
C ILE A 310 -16.02 2.78 -13.52
N LEU A 311 -15.85 2.92 -12.21
CA LEU A 311 -16.47 2.04 -11.20
C LEU A 311 -16.73 2.80 -9.89
N ASN A 312 -17.57 2.20 -9.03
CA ASN A 312 -17.88 2.75 -7.73
C ASN A 312 -17.21 1.94 -6.62
N LEU A 313 -16.42 2.62 -5.80
CA LEU A 313 -15.82 2.06 -4.60
C LEU A 313 -16.56 2.54 -3.35
N ASN A 314 -16.59 1.69 -2.31
CA ASN A 314 -17.08 2.13 -1.02
C ASN A 314 -16.16 3.22 -0.45
N LEU A 315 -16.75 4.32 -0.01
CA LEU A 315 -16.02 5.53 0.37
C LEU A 315 -15.08 5.32 1.56
N SER A 316 -15.58 4.70 2.64
CA SER A 316 -14.79 4.47 3.85
C SER A 316 -13.68 3.43 3.60
N ARG A 317 -13.93 2.41 2.77
CA ARG A 317 -12.91 1.44 2.38
C ARG A 317 -11.87 2.06 1.44
N LEU A 318 -12.28 2.92 0.50
CA LEU A 318 -11.35 3.69 -0.31
C LEU A 318 -10.46 4.60 0.55
N SER A 319 -11.04 5.26 1.56
CA SER A 319 -10.26 6.05 2.53
C SER A 319 -9.20 5.19 3.24
N ALA A 320 -9.59 4.01 3.73
CA ALA A 320 -8.68 3.08 4.40
C ALA A 320 -7.58 2.52 3.47
N LEU A 321 -7.88 2.37 2.19
CA LEU A 321 -6.93 1.90 1.17
C LEU A 321 -6.05 3.02 0.61
N SER A 322 -6.35 4.29 0.89
CA SER A 322 -5.62 5.43 0.34
C SER A 322 -4.28 5.63 1.04
N ALA A 323 -3.19 5.24 0.39
CA ALA A 323 -1.83 5.50 0.87
C ALA A 323 -1.43 6.98 0.69
N GLU A 324 -1.80 7.57 -0.46
CA GLU A 324 -1.47 8.96 -0.78
C GLU A 324 -2.54 9.55 -1.71
N LEU A 325 -2.92 10.78 -1.45
CA LEU A 325 -3.81 11.56 -2.27
C LEU A 325 -3.03 12.73 -2.88
N THR A 326 -3.09 12.88 -4.21
CA THR A 326 -2.37 13.95 -4.92
C THR A 326 -3.36 15.03 -5.39
N LEU A 327 -3.11 16.27 -4.99
CA LEU A 327 -3.89 17.47 -5.32
C LEU A 327 -3.06 18.41 -6.18
N THR A 328 -3.67 18.98 -7.23
CA THR A 328 -3.03 19.94 -8.13
C THR A 328 -3.23 21.36 -7.64
N ILE A 329 -2.12 22.12 -7.55
CA ILE A 329 -2.14 23.56 -7.28
C ILE A 329 -2.26 24.29 -8.62
N PRO A 330 -3.11 25.34 -8.75
CA PRO A 330 -3.22 26.13 -9.97
C PRO A 330 -1.86 26.71 -10.41
N ALA A 331 -1.61 26.71 -11.72
CA ALA A 331 -0.33 27.19 -12.31
C ALA A 331 -0.02 28.66 -11.97
N GLU A 332 -1.02 29.51 -11.85
CA GLU A 332 -0.88 30.90 -11.42
C GLU A 332 -0.21 31.05 -10.05
N THR A 333 -0.33 30.03 -9.21
CA THR A 333 0.32 29.97 -7.90
C THR A 333 1.81 29.58 -8.02
N ALA A 334 2.23 29.00 -9.13
CA ALA A 334 3.57 28.45 -9.35
C ALA A 334 4.53 29.43 -10.06
N GLU A 335 4.03 30.33 -10.88
CA GLU A 335 4.86 31.23 -11.71
C GLU A 335 5.51 32.38 -10.93
N THR A 336 5.15 32.59 -9.68
CA THR A 336 5.62 33.73 -8.85
C THR A 336 6.64 33.34 -7.78
N LYS A 337 7.17 32.14 -7.82
CA LYS A 337 8.26 31.66 -6.94
C LYS A 337 9.42 31.08 -7.74
#